data_c17cbab4eb83f117d1a5dfd9e6757871
#
_entry.id   c17cbab4eb83f117d1a5dfd9e6757871
#
_cell.length_a   1.000
_cell.length_b   1.000
_cell.length_c   1.000
_cell.angle_alpha   90.00
_cell.angle_beta   90.00
_cell.angle_gamma   90.00
#
_symmetry.space_group_name_H-M   'P 1'
#
loop_
_entity.id
_entity.type
_entity.pdbx_description
1 polymer ?
#
loop_
_entity_poly.entity_id
_entity_poly.type
_entity_poly.pdbx_seq_one_letter_code
_entity_poly.pdbx_strand_id
1 'polypeptide(L)'
;MGTVEIAIDDISPNPYQPRREFDPQELTELADSIVQQGILQPLVVVRPSSPEAPTPFVLVAGERRLRAAKLAQLNKVPCVIRQASPQQMLEWALVENIQRSNLNPIDRAGAYRQYIDRLSLSQSQAAERLGQPRATVANYLRLLELCEDIQSMLCTGQLSFGHAKVLAGLAGQPARQLELARQVLRANLSVRQLEQLVEAGPAASRQTQATAERRPKPAYLRDLEERLTAAVGTRVLVQPGRAKHAGRIVVDFYSLDDFDRIAGRLGLAADGVASPG
;
A
#
# COMPACT_ATOMS: atom_id res chain seq x y z
N MET A 1 -6.09 33.44 -1.45
CA MET A 1 -5.02 33.45 -0.42
C MET A 1 -3.73 33.78 -1.11
N GLY A 2 -3.05 34.87 -0.72
CA GLY A 2 -1.80 35.27 -1.34
C GLY A 2 -0.64 34.40 -0.87
N THR A 3 0.32 34.17 -1.77
CA THR A 3 1.61 33.56 -1.45
C THR A 3 2.55 34.66 -0.92
N VAL A 4 3.29 34.38 0.15
CA VAL A 4 4.23 35.30 0.78
C VAL A 4 5.60 34.64 0.82
N GLU A 5 6.66 35.39 0.52
CA GLU A 5 8.04 34.93 0.66
C GLU A 5 8.46 34.98 2.15
N ILE A 6 8.88 33.84 2.70
CA ILE A 6 9.32 33.69 4.09
C ILE A 6 10.76 33.19 4.10
N ALA A 7 11.58 33.73 4.99
CA ALA A 7 12.95 33.27 5.17
C ALA A 7 12.96 31.80 5.66
N ILE A 8 13.85 31.00 5.11
CA ILE A 8 13.91 29.55 5.44
C ILE A 8 14.21 29.34 6.94
N ASP A 9 15.02 30.23 7.52
CA ASP A 9 15.39 30.15 8.94
C ASP A 9 14.24 30.52 9.90
N ASP A 10 13.21 31.21 9.39
CA ASP A 10 11.99 31.52 10.12
C ASP A 10 10.98 30.34 10.16
N ILE A 11 11.30 29.22 9.51
CA ILE A 11 10.40 28.07 9.39
C ILE A 11 10.98 26.89 10.14
N SER A 12 10.34 26.48 11.24
CA SER A 12 10.64 25.22 11.92
C SER A 12 9.88 24.04 11.29
N PRO A 13 10.46 22.83 11.32
CA PRO A 13 9.76 21.62 10.87
C PRO A 13 8.56 21.33 11.79
N ASN A 14 7.58 20.60 11.28
CA ASN A 14 6.43 20.17 12.06
C ASN A 14 6.87 19.15 13.14
N PRO A 15 6.67 19.42 14.44
CA PRO A 15 7.01 18.49 15.50
C PRO A 15 6.24 17.17 15.44
N TYR A 16 5.10 17.15 14.74
CA TYR A 16 4.25 15.98 14.56
C TYR A 16 4.52 15.20 13.26
N GLN A 17 5.58 15.57 12.50
CA GLN A 17 5.92 14.96 11.22
C GLN A 17 6.38 13.50 11.41
N PRO A 18 5.67 12.49 10.87
CA PRO A 18 6.03 11.09 11.07
C PRO A 18 7.22 10.64 10.20
N ARG A 19 7.44 11.32 9.06
CA ARG A 19 8.52 10.95 8.11
C ARG A 19 9.84 11.56 8.55
N ARG A 20 10.79 10.72 8.99
CA ARG A 20 12.16 11.12 9.37
C ARG A 20 13.20 10.81 8.29
N GLU A 21 12.95 9.80 7.50
CA GLU A 21 13.87 9.32 6.46
C GLU A 21 13.43 9.83 5.08
N PHE A 22 14.35 10.40 4.35
CA PHE A 22 14.18 10.89 3.00
C PHE A 22 15.35 10.37 2.18
N ASP A 23 15.07 9.86 1.01
CA ASP A 23 16.12 9.42 0.09
C ASP A 23 16.98 10.64 -0.30
N PRO A 24 18.29 10.60 -0.05
CA PRO A 24 19.19 11.71 -0.37
C PRO A 24 19.22 12.02 -1.88
N GLN A 25 19.09 11.00 -2.72
CA GLN A 25 19.13 11.15 -4.16
C GLN A 25 17.89 11.90 -4.66
N GLU A 26 16.70 11.48 -4.21
CA GLU A 26 15.44 12.18 -4.54
C GLU A 26 15.42 13.64 -4.05
N LEU A 27 16.09 13.93 -2.92
CA LEU A 27 16.19 15.30 -2.42
C LEU A 27 17.13 16.16 -3.28
N THR A 28 18.22 15.58 -3.76
CA THR A 28 19.16 16.28 -4.65
C THR A 28 18.50 16.61 -5.99
N GLU A 29 17.83 15.65 -6.60
CA GLU A 29 17.08 15.88 -7.86
C GLU A 29 16.02 16.98 -7.70
N LEU A 30 15.31 16.99 -6.56
CA LEU A 30 14.35 18.05 -6.26
C LEU A 30 15.03 19.41 -6.04
N ALA A 31 16.20 19.44 -5.41
CA ALA A 31 16.96 20.68 -5.20
C ALA A 31 17.42 21.26 -6.57
N ASP A 32 17.91 20.42 -7.47
CA ASP A 32 18.31 20.85 -8.83
C ASP A 32 17.11 21.41 -9.62
N SER A 33 15.95 20.77 -9.51
CA SER A 33 14.72 21.28 -10.11
C SER A 33 14.30 22.63 -9.53
N ILE A 34 14.43 22.80 -8.20
CA ILE A 34 14.12 24.06 -7.52
C ILE A 34 15.08 25.19 -7.93
N VAL A 35 16.35 24.90 -8.17
CA VAL A 35 17.32 25.89 -8.69
C VAL A 35 16.91 26.35 -10.08
N GLN A 36 16.41 25.47 -10.94
CA GLN A 36 16.06 25.79 -12.33
C GLN A 36 14.72 26.50 -12.47
N GLN A 37 13.71 26.05 -11.74
CA GLN A 37 12.30 26.44 -11.95
C GLN A 37 11.68 27.16 -10.75
N GLY A 38 12.41 27.26 -9.63
CA GLY A 38 11.83 27.72 -8.38
C GLY A 38 10.87 26.71 -7.74
N ILE A 39 10.23 27.14 -6.67
CA ILE A 39 9.22 26.34 -5.97
C ILE A 39 7.85 26.64 -6.58
N LEU A 40 7.38 25.79 -7.49
CA LEU A 40 6.09 25.95 -8.16
C LEU A 40 4.89 25.81 -7.22
N GLN A 41 4.96 24.88 -6.27
CA GLN A 41 3.95 24.70 -5.23
C GLN A 41 4.41 25.33 -3.91
N PRO A 42 3.76 26.39 -3.38
CA PRO A 42 4.15 27.00 -2.12
C PRO A 42 4.07 26.03 -0.95
N LEU A 43 4.89 26.26 0.06
CA LEU A 43 4.83 25.56 1.35
C LEU A 43 3.60 26.04 2.12
N VAL A 44 3.08 25.19 3.00
CA VAL A 44 2.01 25.61 3.91
C VAL A 44 2.60 25.75 5.30
N VAL A 45 2.47 26.92 5.87
CA VAL A 45 2.97 27.26 7.22
C VAL A 45 1.87 27.83 8.08
N VAL A 46 2.03 27.71 9.39
CA VAL A 46 1.17 28.34 10.38
C VAL A 46 1.99 29.22 11.32
N ARG A 47 1.36 30.25 11.87
CA ARG A 47 1.93 30.98 12.99
C ARG A 47 1.62 30.20 14.28
N PRO A 48 2.64 29.81 15.06
CA PRO A 48 2.41 29.14 16.33
C PRO A 48 1.66 30.08 17.29
N SER A 49 0.76 29.52 18.08
CA SER A 49 0.00 30.27 19.09
C SER A 49 0.83 30.55 20.35
N SER A 50 1.96 29.86 20.52
CA SER A 50 2.85 30.04 21.67
C SER A 50 3.88 31.12 21.36
N PRO A 51 4.04 32.11 22.24
CA PRO A 51 5.08 33.12 22.12
C PRO A 51 6.52 32.56 22.33
N GLU A 52 6.65 31.35 22.88
CA GLU A 52 7.91 30.65 23.12
C GLU A 52 8.34 29.78 21.92
N ALA A 53 7.63 29.84 20.80
CA ALA A 53 7.99 29.08 19.61
C ALA A 53 9.38 29.52 19.10
N PRO A 54 10.23 28.54 18.70
CA PRO A 54 11.62 28.82 18.29
C PRO A 54 11.68 29.64 17.00
N THR A 55 10.63 29.65 16.21
CA THR A 55 10.53 30.36 14.92
C THR A 55 9.15 30.99 14.75
N PRO A 56 9.02 32.07 13.94
CA PRO A 56 7.75 32.73 13.65
C PRO A 56 6.73 31.85 12.92
N PHE A 57 7.22 30.79 12.26
CA PHE A 57 6.38 29.89 11.45
C PHE A 57 6.74 28.42 11.70
N VAL A 58 5.71 27.57 11.67
CA VAL A 58 5.84 26.11 11.72
C VAL A 58 5.32 25.52 10.41
N LEU A 59 6.10 24.66 9.80
CA LEU A 59 5.72 23.98 8.56
C LEU A 59 4.55 23.03 8.81
N VAL A 60 3.55 23.06 7.95
CA VAL A 60 2.42 22.10 7.95
C VAL A 60 2.59 21.08 6.84
N ALA A 61 2.89 21.54 5.62
CA ALA A 61 3.09 20.68 4.46
C ALA A 61 4.22 21.22 3.57
N GLY A 62 4.98 20.29 2.97
CA GLY A 62 6.08 20.63 2.07
C GLY A 62 7.47 20.35 2.63
N GLU A 63 7.65 19.43 3.58
CA GLU A 63 8.94 19.07 4.20
C GLU A 63 10.03 18.75 3.16
N ARG A 64 9.72 17.95 2.12
CA ARG A 64 10.69 17.66 1.03
C ARG A 64 11.13 18.94 0.33
N ARG A 65 10.20 19.85 0.05
CA ARG A 65 10.49 21.16 -0.60
C ARG A 65 11.31 22.06 0.28
N LEU A 66 11.03 22.12 1.58
CA LEU A 66 11.82 22.90 2.54
C LEU A 66 13.26 22.38 2.62
N ARG A 67 13.46 21.05 2.71
CA ARG A 67 14.79 20.44 2.73
C ARG A 67 15.53 20.62 1.41
N ALA A 68 14.87 20.41 0.29
CA ALA A 68 15.46 20.65 -1.03
C ALA A 68 15.82 22.14 -1.24
N ALA A 69 15.00 23.07 -0.77
CA ALA A 69 15.30 24.51 -0.78
C ALA A 69 16.53 24.86 0.06
N LYS A 70 16.71 24.21 1.22
CA LYS A 70 17.93 24.35 2.03
C LYS A 70 19.16 23.80 1.30
N LEU A 71 19.06 22.66 0.64
CA LEU A 71 20.14 22.10 -0.20
C LEU A 71 20.47 23.02 -1.40
N ALA A 72 19.45 23.61 -2.01
CA ALA A 72 19.58 24.61 -3.07
C ALA A 72 20.06 25.99 -2.60
N GLN A 73 20.35 26.16 -1.30
CA GLN A 73 20.83 27.40 -0.66
C GLN A 73 19.92 28.61 -0.91
N LEU A 74 18.61 28.40 -1.03
CA LEU A 74 17.65 29.50 -1.12
C LEU A 74 17.54 30.23 0.21
N ASN A 75 17.44 31.56 0.19
CA ASN A 75 17.24 32.38 1.39
C ASN A 75 15.76 32.46 1.78
N LYS A 76 14.85 32.42 0.81
CA LYS A 76 13.41 32.56 1.00
C LYS A 76 12.65 31.52 0.18
N VAL A 77 11.45 31.16 0.66
CA VAL A 77 10.56 30.20 -0.03
C VAL A 77 9.13 30.74 -0.06
N PRO A 78 8.38 30.48 -1.16
CA PRO A 78 6.99 30.88 -1.26
C PRO A 78 6.14 30.03 -0.31
N CYS A 79 5.36 30.71 0.53
CA CYS A 79 4.53 30.10 1.56
C CYS A 79 3.09 30.61 1.52
N VAL A 80 2.16 29.74 1.87
CA VAL A 80 0.78 30.10 2.22
C VAL A 80 0.64 30.01 3.72
N ILE A 81 0.33 31.15 4.37
CA ILE A 81 0.14 31.23 5.81
C ILE A 81 -1.31 30.80 6.11
N ARG A 82 -1.46 29.79 6.97
CA ARG A 82 -2.76 29.38 7.51
C ARG A 82 -2.82 29.64 9.01
N GLN A 83 -4.01 29.86 9.52
CA GLN A 83 -4.27 29.82 10.96
C GLN A 83 -4.71 28.40 11.31
N ALA A 84 -4.09 27.80 12.29
CA ALA A 84 -4.47 26.50 12.81
C ALA A 84 -4.10 26.39 14.28
N SER A 85 -4.98 25.74 15.04
CA SER A 85 -4.67 25.33 16.41
C SER A 85 -3.64 24.18 16.41
N PRO A 86 -2.90 23.95 17.51
CA PRO A 86 -2.01 22.79 17.63
C PRO A 86 -2.71 21.46 17.34
N GLN A 87 -3.99 21.32 17.73
CA GLN A 87 -4.79 20.14 17.46
C GLN A 87 -5.09 19.96 15.97
N GLN A 88 -5.39 21.05 15.25
CA GLN A 88 -5.58 21.00 13.79
C GLN A 88 -4.28 20.66 13.05
N MET A 89 -3.14 21.17 13.52
CA MET A 89 -1.83 20.82 12.94
C MET A 89 -1.51 19.35 13.12
N LEU A 90 -1.77 18.80 14.30
CA LEU A 90 -1.64 17.37 14.57
C LEU A 90 -2.55 16.55 13.65
N GLU A 91 -3.83 16.94 13.53
CA GLU A 91 -4.79 16.28 12.69
C GLU A 91 -4.35 16.25 11.21
N TRP A 92 -3.89 17.39 10.68
CA TRP A 92 -3.42 17.47 9.30
C TRP A 92 -2.19 16.59 9.03
N ALA A 93 -1.25 16.53 9.98
CA ALA A 93 -0.08 15.65 9.87
C ALA A 93 -0.47 14.15 9.87
N LEU A 94 -1.43 13.79 10.71
CA LEU A 94 -1.94 12.41 10.77
C LEU A 94 -2.73 12.03 9.51
N VAL A 95 -3.56 12.93 8.99
CA VAL A 95 -4.33 12.72 7.75
C VAL A 95 -3.39 12.59 6.55
N GLU A 96 -2.38 13.47 6.42
CA GLU A 96 -1.37 13.36 5.36
C GLU A 96 -0.69 12.01 5.39
N ASN A 97 -0.29 11.54 6.57
CA ASN A 97 0.35 10.23 6.73
C ASN A 97 -0.56 9.07 6.31
N ILE A 98 -1.86 9.11 6.66
CA ILE A 98 -2.84 8.07 6.24
C ILE A 98 -3.03 8.07 4.71
N GLN A 99 -3.01 9.23 4.07
CA GLN A 99 -3.25 9.40 2.63
C GLN A 99 -2.04 9.04 1.75
N ARG A 100 -0.90 8.68 2.33
CA ARG A 100 0.29 8.29 1.54
C ARG A 100 0.01 7.04 0.71
N SER A 101 0.41 7.10 -0.56
CA SER A 101 0.18 6.03 -1.53
C SER A 101 0.98 4.74 -1.23
N ASN A 102 2.15 4.88 -0.61
CA ASN A 102 3.12 3.80 -0.44
C ASN A 102 3.05 3.10 0.94
N LEU A 103 1.99 3.29 1.70
CA LEU A 103 1.82 2.59 2.98
C LEU A 103 1.42 1.13 2.73
N ASN A 104 2.15 0.19 3.31
CA ASN A 104 1.69 -1.19 3.40
C ASN A 104 0.44 -1.29 4.30
N PRO A 105 -0.33 -2.39 4.26
CA PRO A 105 -1.56 -2.51 5.03
C PRO A 105 -1.39 -2.37 6.54
N ILE A 106 -0.27 -2.80 7.12
CA ILE A 106 0.01 -2.72 8.56
C ILE A 106 0.37 -1.28 8.96
N ASP A 107 1.22 -0.61 8.18
CA ASP A 107 1.55 0.80 8.42
C ASP A 107 0.30 1.68 8.36
N ARG A 108 -0.57 1.42 7.38
CA ARG A 108 -1.86 2.14 7.26
C ARG A 108 -2.76 1.86 8.46
N ALA A 109 -2.82 0.63 8.95
CA ALA A 109 -3.56 0.27 10.16
C ALA A 109 -3.00 0.99 11.40
N GLY A 110 -1.67 1.06 11.53
CA GLY A 110 -0.98 1.83 12.57
C GLY A 110 -1.29 3.32 12.51
N ALA A 111 -1.34 3.89 11.30
CA ALA A 111 -1.70 5.30 11.11
C ALA A 111 -3.17 5.58 11.51
N TYR A 112 -4.12 4.68 11.21
CA TYR A 112 -5.50 4.80 11.72
C TYR A 112 -5.58 4.72 13.24
N ARG A 113 -4.84 3.78 13.86
CA ARG A 113 -4.78 3.65 15.31
C ARG A 113 -4.25 4.93 15.94
N GLN A 114 -3.13 5.44 15.43
CA GLN A 114 -2.54 6.69 15.91
C GLN A 114 -3.47 7.89 15.77
N TYR A 115 -4.23 7.98 14.65
CA TYR A 115 -5.23 9.03 14.43
C TYR A 115 -6.33 8.99 15.47
N ILE A 116 -6.88 7.81 15.73
CA ILE A 116 -7.94 7.58 16.71
C ILE A 116 -7.47 7.92 18.12
N ASP A 117 -6.32 7.40 18.52
CA ASP A 117 -5.80 7.53 19.89
C ASP A 117 -5.39 8.98 20.18
N ARG A 118 -4.67 9.63 19.25
CA ARG A 118 -4.18 11.01 19.44
C ARG A 118 -5.29 12.04 19.49
N LEU A 119 -6.39 11.82 18.78
CA LEU A 119 -7.54 12.73 18.75
C LEU A 119 -8.70 12.26 19.61
N SER A 120 -8.54 11.15 20.34
CA SER A 120 -9.55 10.53 21.21
C SER A 120 -10.89 10.32 20.49
N LEU A 121 -10.84 9.81 19.25
CA LEU A 121 -12.01 9.60 18.40
C LEU A 121 -12.55 8.17 18.53
N SER A 122 -13.83 8.00 18.27
CA SER A 122 -14.39 6.69 17.94
C SER A 122 -14.04 6.31 16.50
N GLN A 123 -14.07 5.01 16.17
CA GLN A 123 -13.86 4.53 14.79
C GLN A 123 -14.83 5.16 13.78
N SER A 124 -16.07 5.43 14.20
CA SER A 124 -17.08 6.08 13.36
C SER A 124 -16.73 7.54 13.07
N GLN A 125 -16.31 8.30 14.09
CA GLN A 125 -15.87 9.69 13.93
C GLN A 125 -14.59 9.79 13.09
N ALA A 126 -13.64 8.87 13.28
CA ALA A 126 -12.43 8.82 12.47
C ALA A 126 -12.76 8.57 11.00
N ALA A 127 -13.64 7.60 10.71
CA ALA A 127 -14.08 7.28 9.36
C ALA A 127 -14.77 8.45 8.68
N GLU A 128 -15.70 9.12 9.38
CA GLU A 128 -16.41 10.31 8.89
C GLU A 128 -15.44 11.45 8.54
N ARG A 129 -14.52 11.80 9.45
CA ARG A 129 -13.51 12.85 9.22
C ARG A 129 -12.55 12.55 8.07
N LEU A 130 -12.23 11.26 7.87
CA LEU A 130 -11.36 10.81 6.79
C LEU A 130 -12.10 10.61 5.45
N GLY A 131 -13.43 10.79 5.43
CA GLY A 131 -14.26 10.55 4.24
C GLY A 131 -14.25 9.07 3.80
N GLN A 132 -14.13 8.13 4.76
CA GLN A 132 -14.02 6.70 4.48
C GLN A 132 -15.16 5.91 5.12
N PRO A 133 -15.55 4.74 4.54
CA PRO A 133 -16.51 3.86 5.19
C PRO A 133 -15.96 3.37 6.55
N ARG A 134 -16.83 3.36 7.59
CA ARG A 134 -16.47 2.81 8.92
C ARG A 134 -15.89 1.40 8.84
N ALA A 135 -16.45 0.56 7.96
CA ALA A 135 -15.99 -0.81 7.76
C ALA A 135 -14.53 -0.87 7.27
N THR A 136 -14.09 0.10 6.48
CA THR A 136 -12.70 0.20 6.01
C THR A 136 -11.76 0.43 7.18
N VAL A 137 -12.02 1.43 8.01
CA VAL A 137 -11.20 1.75 9.20
C VAL A 137 -11.18 0.55 10.16
N ALA A 138 -12.35 -0.05 10.45
CA ALA A 138 -12.44 -1.23 11.30
C ALA A 138 -11.64 -2.42 10.78
N ASN A 139 -11.68 -2.69 9.46
CA ASN A 139 -10.92 -3.78 8.85
C ASN A 139 -9.40 -3.56 8.98
N TYR A 140 -8.91 -2.34 8.76
CA TYR A 140 -7.48 -2.06 8.98
C TYR A 140 -7.08 -2.24 10.44
N LEU A 141 -7.86 -1.73 11.39
CA LEU A 141 -7.55 -1.87 12.82
C LEU A 141 -7.47 -3.33 13.27
N ARG A 142 -8.33 -4.20 12.72
CA ARG A 142 -8.30 -5.65 13.00
C ARG A 142 -7.04 -6.33 12.50
N LEU A 143 -6.33 -5.78 11.51
CA LEU A 143 -5.05 -6.35 11.07
C LEU A 143 -3.98 -6.28 12.16
N LEU A 144 -4.04 -5.28 13.04
CA LEU A 144 -3.11 -5.13 14.17
C LEU A 144 -3.32 -6.19 15.25
N GLU A 145 -4.46 -6.90 15.22
CA GLU A 145 -4.79 -8.00 16.15
C GLU A 145 -4.26 -9.37 15.67
N LEU A 146 -3.77 -9.43 14.41
CA LEU A 146 -3.14 -10.62 13.86
C LEU A 146 -1.76 -10.86 14.49
N CYS A 147 -1.31 -12.11 14.56
CA CYS A 147 0.03 -12.42 15.05
C CYS A 147 1.13 -11.83 14.13
N GLU A 148 2.30 -11.56 14.70
CA GLU A 148 3.43 -10.92 14.02
C GLU A 148 3.85 -11.63 12.73
N ASP A 149 3.80 -12.96 12.68
CA ASP A 149 4.09 -13.73 11.48
C ASP A 149 3.18 -13.33 10.31
N ILE A 150 1.86 -13.22 10.57
CA ILE A 150 0.88 -12.84 9.53
C ILE A 150 1.05 -11.37 9.15
N GLN A 151 1.32 -10.49 10.10
CA GLN A 151 1.61 -9.08 9.82
C GLN A 151 2.86 -8.94 8.94
N SER A 152 3.92 -9.72 9.21
CA SER A 152 5.12 -9.75 8.37
C SER A 152 4.84 -10.23 6.95
N MET A 153 4.01 -11.27 6.78
CA MET A 153 3.58 -11.75 5.45
C MET A 153 2.79 -10.69 4.67
N LEU A 154 2.04 -9.81 5.36
CA LEU A 154 1.35 -8.69 4.77
C LEU A 154 2.31 -7.56 4.35
N CYS A 155 3.27 -7.23 5.21
CA CYS A 155 4.28 -6.20 4.92
C CYS A 155 5.13 -6.59 3.71
N THR A 156 5.45 -7.88 3.55
CA THR A 156 6.24 -8.41 2.43
C THR A 156 5.41 -8.68 1.17
N GLY A 157 4.09 -8.44 1.20
CA GLY A 157 3.20 -8.68 0.07
C GLY A 157 2.91 -10.16 -0.24
N GLN A 158 3.35 -11.09 0.60
CA GLN A 158 3.06 -12.52 0.47
C GLN A 158 1.56 -12.82 0.66
N LEU A 159 0.91 -12.08 1.56
CA LEU A 159 -0.53 -12.09 1.74
C LEU A 159 -1.14 -10.77 1.26
N SER A 160 -2.27 -10.85 0.58
CA SER A 160 -3.04 -9.64 0.21
C SER A 160 -3.88 -9.15 1.40
N PHE A 161 -4.28 -7.87 1.35
CA PHE A 161 -5.24 -7.29 2.30
C PHE A 161 -6.54 -8.11 2.41
N GLY A 162 -7.02 -8.66 1.28
CA GLY A 162 -8.22 -9.52 1.25
C GLY A 162 -8.06 -10.79 2.09
N HIS A 163 -6.92 -11.48 1.95
CA HIS A 163 -6.61 -12.66 2.77
C HIS A 163 -6.56 -12.32 4.26
N ALA A 164 -5.88 -11.22 4.61
CA ALA A 164 -5.76 -10.78 6.00
C ALA A 164 -7.10 -10.39 6.61
N LYS A 165 -7.99 -9.75 5.85
CA LYS A 165 -9.35 -9.43 6.29
C LYS A 165 -10.14 -10.69 6.68
N VAL A 166 -10.02 -11.76 5.89
CA VAL A 166 -10.67 -13.05 6.19
C VAL A 166 -10.07 -13.68 7.44
N LEU A 167 -8.73 -13.71 7.54
CA LEU A 167 -8.03 -14.23 8.72
C LEU A 167 -8.37 -13.46 10.00
N ALA A 168 -8.43 -12.13 9.94
CA ALA A 168 -8.87 -11.29 11.06
C ALA A 168 -10.33 -11.54 11.49
N GLY A 169 -11.13 -12.18 10.63
CA GLY A 169 -12.46 -12.69 10.99
C GLY A 169 -12.44 -13.83 12.02
N LEU A 170 -11.33 -14.55 12.14
CA LEU A 170 -11.14 -15.65 13.09
C LEU A 170 -10.58 -15.17 14.45
N ALA A 171 -11.20 -14.13 15.00
CA ALA A 171 -10.78 -13.57 16.28
C ALA A 171 -10.68 -14.67 17.38
N GLY A 172 -9.61 -14.63 18.18
CA GLY A 172 -9.38 -15.59 19.27
C GLY A 172 -8.84 -16.97 18.83
N GLN A 173 -8.52 -17.17 17.54
CA GLN A 173 -7.98 -18.43 17.03
C GLN A 173 -6.61 -18.26 16.33
N PRO A 174 -5.56 -17.77 17.01
CA PRO A 174 -4.30 -17.40 16.37
C PRO A 174 -3.59 -18.59 15.67
N ALA A 175 -3.66 -19.78 16.26
CA ALA A 175 -3.09 -20.99 15.67
C ALA A 175 -3.75 -21.33 14.32
N ARG A 176 -5.07 -21.21 14.25
CA ARG A 176 -5.83 -21.45 13.02
C ARG A 176 -5.59 -20.37 11.96
N GLN A 177 -5.51 -19.11 12.39
CA GLN A 177 -5.14 -18.00 11.50
C GLN A 177 -3.81 -18.28 10.82
N LEU A 178 -2.78 -18.68 11.58
CA LEU A 178 -1.44 -18.96 11.06
C LEU A 178 -1.41 -20.20 10.17
N GLU A 179 -2.15 -21.26 10.52
CA GLU A 179 -2.29 -22.46 9.68
C GLU A 179 -2.89 -22.11 8.31
N LEU A 180 -3.99 -21.36 8.28
CA LEU A 180 -4.65 -20.92 7.06
C LEU A 180 -3.78 -19.96 6.25
N ALA A 181 -3.04 -19.04 6.89
CA ALA A 181 -2.09 -18.17 6.23
C ALA A 181 -1.01 -18.98 5.49
N ARG A 182 -0.41 -19.96 6.15
CA ARG A 182 0.55 -20.88 5.53
C ARG A 182 -0.06 -21.72 4.41
N GLN A 183 -1.32 -22.12 4.54
CA GLN A 183 -2.04 -22.84 3.49
C GLN A 183 -2.28 -21.96 2.25
N VAL A 184 -2.62 -20.68 2.43
CA VAL A 184 -2.73 -19.70 1.34
C VAL A 184 -1.42 -19.63 0.56
N LEU A 185 -0.27 -19.53 1.25
CA LEU A 185 1.04 -19.43 0.59
C LEU A 185 1.41 -20.74 -0.15
N ARG A 186 1.21 -21.90 0.49
CA ARG A 186 1.59 -23.20 -0.10
C ARG A 186 0.76 -23.56 -1.32
N ALA A 187 -0.56 -23.30 -1.27
CA ALA A 187 -1.50 -23.69 -2.31
C ALA A 187 -1.90 -22.53 -3.24
N ASN A 188 -1.34 -21.34 -3.02
CA ASN A 188 -1.65 -20.10 -3.77
C ASN A 188 -3.17 -19.86 -3.86
N LEU A 189 -3.84 -19.92 -2.70
CA LEU A 189 -5.30 -19.81 -2.62
C LEU A 189 -5.74 -18.37 -2.91
N SER A 190 -6.85 -18.24 -3.62
CA SER A 190 -7.55 -16.95 -3.75
C SER A 190 -8.32 -16.63 -2.46
N VAL A 191 -8.66 -15.34 -2.28
CA VAL A 191 -9.46 -14.87 -1.12
C VAL A 191 -10.76 -15.67 -1.00
N ARG A 192 -11.46 -15.91 -2.12
CA ARG A 192 -12.71 -16.69 -2.14
C ARG A 192 -12.53 -18.14 -1.70
N GLN A 193 -11.41 -18.78 -2.06
CA GLN A 193 -11.11 -20.13 -1.59
C GLN A 193 -10.81 -20.16 -0.10
N LEU A 194 -10.12 -19.14 0.42
CA LEU A 194 -9.89 -19.00 1.84
C LEU A 194 -11.21 -18.78 2.61
N GLU A 195 -12.12 -17.95 2.11
CA GLU A 195 -13.45 -17.76 2.69
C GLU A 195 -14.20 -19.10 2.79
N GLN A 196 -14.22 -19.88 1.73
CA GLN A 196 -14.84 -21.22 1.73
C GLN A 196 -14.21 -22.18 2.76
N LEU A 197 -12.88 -22.13 2.94
CA LEU A 197 -12.19 -22.95 3.95
C LEU A 197 -12.52 -22.52 5.38
N VAL A 198 -12.71 -21.23 5.58
CA VAL A 198 -13.11 -20.68 6.89
C VAL A 198 -14.54 -21.08 7.23
N GLU A 199 -15.47 -20.97 6.26
CA GLU A 199 -16.88 -21.33 6.42
C GLU A 199 -17.07 -22.85 6.65
N ALA A 200 -16.31 -23.68 5.94
CA ALA A 200 -16.38 -25.13 6.05
C ALA A 200 -15.89 -25.69 7.39
N GLY A 201 -15.23 -24.88 8.20
CA GLY A 201 -14.77 -25.24 9.56
C GLY A 201 -13.56 -26.19 9.60
N PRO A 202 -13.11 -26.60 10.83
CA PRO A 202 -11.91 -27.44 10.99
C PRO A 202 -12.00 -28.85 10.41
N ALA A 203 -13.21 -29.39 10.21
CA ALA A 203 -13.41 -30.72 9.63
C ALA A 203 -13.11 -30.79 8.13
N ALA A 204 -13.36 -29.69 7.40
CA ALA A 204 -13.10 -29.62 5.95
C ALA A 204 -11.63 -29.36 5.62
N SER A 205 -10.86 -28.73 6.53
CA SER A 205 -9.43 -28.53 6.34
C SER A 205 -8.64 -29.85 6.32
N ARG A 206 -9.11 -30.89 7.03
CA ARG A 206 -8.54 -32.24 6.95
C ARG A 206 -8.88 -32.97 5.63
N GLN A 207 -10.06 -32.73 5.09
CA GLN A 207 -10.46 -33.31 3.80
C GLN A 207 -9.78 -32.60 2.60
N THR A 208 -9.53 -31.29 2.69
CA THR A 208 -8.81 -30.56 1.65
C THR A 208 -7.29 -30.83 1.69
N GLN A 209 -6.71 -31.19 2.82
CA GLN A 209 -5.34 -31.74 2.84
C GLN A 209 -5.26 -33.10 2.12
N ALA A 210 -6.26 -33.96 2.23
CA ALA A 210 -6.31 -35.23 1.51
C ALA A 210 -6.63 -35.07 0.01
N THR A 211 -7.24 -33.96 -0.41
CA THR A 211 -7.53 -33.65 -1.84
C THR A 211 -6.53 -32.67 -2.47
N ALA A 212 -5.73 -31.96 -1.67
CA ALA A 212 -4.58 -31.16 -2.11
C ALA A 212 -3.30 -32.02 -2.29
N GLU A 213 -3.29 -33.28 -1.90
CA GLU A 213 -2.44 -34.28 -2.53
C GLU A 213 -2.91 -34.35 -3.98
N ARG A 214 -2.36 -33.47 -4.81
CA ARG A 214 -2.49 -33.41 -6.25
C ARG A 214 -2.44 -34.86 -6.75
N ARG A 215 -3.56 -35.37 -7.30
CA ARG A 215 -3.42 -36.43 -8.31
C ARG A 215 -2.27 -36.00 -9.18
N PRO A 216 -1.20 -36.79 -9.30
CA PRO A 216 -0.04 -36.40 -10.08
C PRO A 216 -0.58 -36.00 -11.47
N LYS A 217 -0.30 -34.74 -11.86
CA LYS A 217 -0.70 -34.28 -13.20
C LYS A 217 -0.27 -35.35 -14.19
N PRO A 218 -1.13 -35.81 -15.09
CA PRO A 218 -0.75 -36.77 -16.12
C PRO A 218 0.54 -36.33 -16.81
N ALA A 219 1.45 -37.23 -17.06
CA ALA A 219 2.79 -36.90 -17.59
C ALA A 219 2.68 -36.06 -18.87
N TYR A 220 1.68 -36.28 -19.72
CA TYR A 220 1.46 -35.51 -20.95
C TYR A 220 1.15 -34.01 -20.67
N LEU A 221 0.48 -33.69 -19.55
CA LEU A 221 0.20 -32.28 -19.19
C LEU A 221 1.46 -31.56 -18.71
N ARG A 222 2.37 -32.25 -18.05
CA ARG A 222 3.68 -31.66 -17.65
C ARG A 222 4.54 -31.39 -18.89
N ASP A 223 4.65 -32.35 -19.79
CA ASP A 223 5.36 -32.18 -21.05
C ASP A 223 4.77 -31.02 -21.87
N LEU A 224 3.43 -30.90 -21.91
CA LEU A 224 2.76 -29.80 -22.59
C LEU A 224 3.05 -28.44 -21.91
N GLU A 225 3.04 -28.36 -20.57
CA GLU A 225 3.40 -27.14 -19.83
C GLU A 225 4.85 -26.72 -20.06
N GLU A 226 5.79 -27.68 -20.07
CA GLU A 226 7.20 -27.43 -20.35
C GLU A 226 7.42 -26.91 -21.78
N ARG A 227 6.78 -27.53 -22.76
CA ARG A 227 6.84 -27.09 -24.16
C ARG A 227 6.21 -25.72 -24.37
N LEU A 228 5.07 -25.43 -23.76
CA LEU A 228 4.43 -24.11 -23.82
C LEU A 228 5.28 -23.06 -23.12
N THR A 229 5.85 -23.37 -21.96
CA THR A 229 6.76 -22.47 -21.24
C THR A 229 8.00 -22.15 -22.07
N ALA A 230 8.61 -23.14 -22.72
CA ALA A 230 9.72 -22.93 -23.62
C ALA A 230 9.34 -22.10 -24.86
N ALA A 231 8.15 -22.32 -25.42
CA ALA A 231 7.67 -21.59 -26.59
C ALA A 231 7.32 -20.13 -26.28
N VAL A 232 6.73 -19.85 -25.12
CA VAL A 232 6.26 -18.51 -24.74
C VAL A 232 7.35 -17.73 -23.99
N GLY A 233 8.31 -18.44 -23.34
CA GLY A 233 9.41 -17.86 -22.59
C GLY A 233 9.01 -17.32 -21.20
N THR A 234 7.85 -17.76 -20.71
CA THR A 234 7.35 -17.47 -19.37
C THR A 234 6.54 -18.65 -18.84
N ARG A 235 6.23 -18.65 -17.56
CA ARG A 235 5.53 -19.76 -16.91
C ARG A 235 4.12 -19.94 -17.49
N VAL A 236 3.83 -21.13 -17.98
CA VAL A 236 2.51 -21.53 -18.50
C VAL A 236 1.95 -22.67 -17.65
N LEU A 237 0.70 -22.55 -17.22
CA LEU A 237 -0.03 -23.56 -16.47
C LEU A 237 -1.26 -24.02 -17.25
N VAL A 238 -1.41 -25.33 -17.42
CA VAL A 238 -2.59 -25.94 -18.02
C VAL A 238 -3.48 -26.53 -16.93
N GLN A 239 -4.69 -26.02 -16.80
CA GLN A 239 -5.68 -26.44 -15.81
C GLN A 239 -6.82 -27.16 -16.53
N PRO A 240 -6.95 -28.50 -16.42
CA PRO A 240 -8.11 -29.21 -16.94
C PRO A 240 -9.39 -28.74 -16.27
N GLY A 241 -10.43 -28.52 -17.05
CA GLY A 241 -11.76 -28.20 -16.56
C GLY A 241 -12.53 -29.43 -16.07
N ARG A 242 -13.69 -29.20 -15.46
CA ARG A 242 -14.59 -30.27 -15.03
C ARG A 242 -15.29 -31.01 -16.22
N ALA A 243 -15.47 -30.32 -17.33
CA ALA A 243 -16.05 -30.91 -18.53
C ALA A 243 -14.96 -31.63 -19.33
N LYS A 244 -15.34 -32.78 -19.93
CA LYS A 244 -14.46 -33.56 -20.80
C LYS A 244 -14.00 -32.67 -21.96
N HIS A 245 -12.69 -32.55 -22.19
CA HIS A 245 -12.10 -31.73 -23.26
C HIS A 245 -12.16 -30.19 -23.05
N ALA A 246 -12.43 -29.70 -21.84
CA ALA A 246 -12.36 -28.28 -21.51
C ALA A 246 -11.22 -28.01 -20.50
N GLY A 247 -10.66 -26.81 -20.54
CA GLY A 247 -9.59 -26.41 -19.63
C GLY A 247 -9.28 -24.92 -19.76
N ARG A 248 -8.31 -24.47 -18.99
CA ARG A 248 -7.80 -23.11 -19.02
C ARG A 248 -6.28 -23.16 -19.14
N ILE A 249 -5.73 -22.30 -19.98
CA ILE A 249 -4.30 -22.04 -20.04
C ILE A 249 -4.07 -20.69 -19.34
N VAL A 250 -3.18 -20.68 -18.38
CA VAL A 250 -2.77 -19.47 -17.65
C VAL A 250 -1.33 -19.19 -18.02
N VAL A 251 -1.08 -17.98 -18.53
CA VAL A 251 0.26 -17.49 -18.89
C VAL A 251 0.57 -16.33 -17.95
N ASP A 252 1.65 -16.44 -17.17
CA ASP A 252 2.08 -15.39 -16.27
C ASP A 252 2.93 -14.37 -17.05
N PHE A 253 2.76 -13.05 -16.80
CA PHE A 253 3.62 -12.00 -17.31
C PHE A 253 4.03 -11.09 -16.15
N TYR A 254 5.23 -10.50 -16.22
CA TYR A 254 5.82 -9.74 -15.12
C TYR A 254 6.06 -8.25 -15.46
N SER A 255 5.89 -7.87 -16.73
CA SER A 255 5.96 -6.49 -17.21
C SER A 255 5.07 -6.30 -18.45
N LEU A 256 4.79 -5.05 -18.85
CA LEU A 256 4.06 -4.75 -20.09
C LEU A 256 4.85 -5.21 -21.31
N ASP A 257 6.17 -5.04 -21.32
CA ASP A 257 7.05 -5.51 -22.41
C ASP A 257 6.99 -7.05 -22.55
N ASP A 258 6.88 -7.76 -21.40
CA ASP A 258 6.71 -9.21 -21.38
C ASP A 258 5.34 -9.61 -21.96
N PHE A 259 4.30 -8.84 -21.61
CA PHE A 259 2.96 -9.03 -22.19
C PHE A 259 2.95 -8.84 -23.71
N ASP A 260 3.56 -7.77 -24.24
CA ASP A 260 3.62 -7.48 -25.68
C ASP A 260 4.39 -8.58 -26.41
N ARG A 261 5.48 -9.07 -25.84
CA ARG A 261 6.27 -10.18 -26.36
C ARG A 261 5.44 -11.47 -26.42
N ILE A 262 4.65 -11.78 -25.40
CA ILE A 262 3.76 -12.94 -25.33
C ILE A 262 2.64 -12.79 -26.34
N ALA A 263 2.00 -11.63 -26.42
CA ALA A 263 0.93 -11.33 -27.37
C ALA A 263 1.42 -11.52 -28.82
N GLY A 264 2.61 -11.00 -29.15
CA GLY A 264 3.23 -11.21 -30.47
C GLY A 264 3.47 -12.69 -30.81
N ARG A 265 3.92 -13.51 -29.82
CA ARG A 265 4.11 -14.95 -30.01
C ARG A 265 2.80 -15.73 -30.17
N LEU A 266 1.71 -15.22 -29.62
CA LEU A 266 0.35 -15.76 -29.81
C LEU A 266 -0.32 -15.28 -31.10
N GLY A 267 0.36 -14.47 -31.93
CA GLY A 267 -0.13 -13.98 -33.20
C GLY A 267 -1.05 -12.75 -33.07
N LEU A 268 -1.08 -12.11 -31.93
CA LEU A 268 -1.75 -10.82 -31.75
C LEU A 268 -0.77 -9.71 -32.19
N ALA A 269 -1.05 -9.06 -33.31
CA ALA A 269 -0.29 -7.88 -33.74
C ALA A 269 -0.50 -6.76 -32.72
N ALA A 270 0.57 -6.03 -32.39
CA ALA A 270 0.56 -4.88 -31.47
C ALA A 270 -0.12 -3.64 -32.08
N ASP A 271 -1.27 -3.80 -32.74
CA ASP A 271 -2.07 -2.70 -33.28
C ASP A 271 -3.14 -2.31 -32.25
N GLY A 272 -2.87 -1.27 -31.49
CA GLY A 272 -3.87 -0.40 -30.88
C GLY A 272 -4.46 -0.83 -29.55
N VAL A 273 -3.66 -0.94 -28.50
CA VAL A 273 -4.20 -0.67 -27.13
C VAL A 273 -3.97 0.81 -26.84
N ALA A 274 -4.97 1.62 -27.18
CA ALA A 274 -5.07 3.00 -26.72
C ALA A 274 -5.04 2.99 -25.19
N SER A 275 -4.10 3.76 -24.61
CA SER A 275 -4.08 4.04 -23.16
C SER A 275 -5.43 4.61 -22.74
N PRO A 276 -6.08 4.10 -21.69
CA PRO A 276 -7.19 4.82 -21.08
C PRO A 276 -6.62 6.05 -20.36
N GLY A 277 -7.15 7.23 -20.75
CA GLY A 277 -6.84 8.54 -20.20
C GLY A 277 -7.26 8.73 -18.75
#